data_3391b60a93958be5a8b8b2add6d74c81
#
_entry.id   3391b60a93958be5a8b8b2add6d74c81
#
_cell.length_a   1.000
_cell.length_b   1.000
_cell.length_c   1.000
_cell.angle_alpha   90.00
_cell.angle_beta   90.00
_cell.angle_gamma   90.00
#
_symmetry.space_group_name_H-M   'P 1'
#
loop_
_entity.id
_entity.type
_entity.pdbx_description
1 polymer ?
#
loop_
_entity_poly.entity_id
_entity_poly.type
_entity_poly.pdbx_seq_one_letter_code
_entity_poly.pdbx_strand_id
1 'polypeptide(L)'
;MIREFIKKDTERVNELLKDFNYKIDKKSFNNDFLKILIYEEVNILGVLVYQYLYDRIEIDYIIVDKDYRNRGIATKLLEFIENNYNNLKNITLEVRESNEEAIKFYLKNNFKEITKRKNYYKDEDGILMIKNLGE
;
A
#
# COMPACT_ATOMS: atom_id res chain seq x y z
N MET A 1 15.33 6.99 2.09
CA MET A 1 14.87 7.88 1.01
C MET A 1 13.67 7.28 0.30
N ILE A 2 12.68 8.09 0.00
CA ILE A 2 11.49 7.65 -0.74
C ILE A 2 11.57 8.20 -2.16
N ARG A 3 11.34 7.34 -3.14
CA ARG A 3 11.38 7.68 -4.55
C ARG A 3 10.41 6.82 -5.35
N GLU A 4 10.16 7.23 -6.59
CA GLU A 4 9.35 6.43 -7.50
C GLU A 4 10.12 5.21 -8.00
N PHE A 5 9.36 4.17 -8.31
CA PHE A 5 9.86 2.94 -8.91
C PHE A 5 10.45 3.22 -10.28
N ILE A 6 11.57 2.55 -10.58
CA ILE A 6 12.14 2.50 -11.93
C ILE A 6 12.35 1.04 -12.32
N LYS A 7 12.47 0.79 -13.62
CA LYS A 7 12.47 -0.57 -14.16
C LYS A 7 13.50 -1.50 -13.51
N LYS A 8 14.65 -1.00 -13.16
CA LYS A 8 15.70 -1.81 -12.53
C LYS A 8 15.33 -2.33 -11.14
N ASP A 9 14.29 -1.77 -10.53
CA ASP A 9 13.82 -2.19 -9.20
C ASP A 9 12.97 -3.46 -9.24
N THR A 10 12.57 -3.92 -10.42
CA THR A 10 11.57 -4.96 -10.61
C THR A 10 11.87 -6.23 -9.82
N GLU A 11 13.10 -6.72 -9.90
CA GLU A 11 13.47 -7.98 -9.25
C GLU A 11 13.34 -7.89 -7.72
N ARG A 12 13.90 -6.83 -7.14
CA ARG A 12 13.85 -6.65 -5.69
C ARG A 12 12.43 -6.40 -5.19
N VAL A 13 11.67 -5.59 -5.90
CA VAL A 13 10.28 -5.31 -5.54
C VAL A 13 9.46 -6.61 -5.58
N ASN A 14 9.63 -7.41 -6.61
CA ASN A 14 8.91 -8.68 -6.73
C ASN A 14 9.32 -9.68 -5.64
N GLU A 15 10.57 -9.64 -5.19
CA GLU A 15 11.02 -10.44 -4.07
C GLU A 15 10.24 -10.08 -2.80
N LEU A 16 10.04 -8.79 -2.54
CA LEU A 16 9.28 -8.33 -1.38
C LEU A 16 7.79 -8.66 -1.49
N LEU A 17 7.23 -8.64 -2.70
CA LEU A 17 5.79 -8.84 -2.93
C LEU A 17 5.38 -10.31 -3.07
N LYS A 18 6.33 -11.22 -3.11
CA LYS A 18 6.03 -12.63 -3.42
C LYS A 18 5.02 -13.28 -2.46
N ASP A 19 5.00 -12.87 -1.19
CA ASP A 19 4.09 -13.45 -0.20
C ASP A 19 2.63 -13.05 -0.42
N PHE A 20 2.39 -12.02 -1.24
CA PHE A 20 1.05 -11.60 -1.63
C PHE A 20 0.57 -12.30 -2.91
N ASN A 21 1.38 -13.20 -3.47
CA ASN A 21 1.07 -13.85 -4.75
C ASN A 21 0.84 -12.80 -5.86
N TYR A 22 1.63 -11.75 -5.84
CA TYR A 22 1.53 -10.62 -6.78
C TYR A 22 2.92 -10.24 -7.25
N LYS A 23 3.01 -9.82 -8.51
CA LYS A 23 4.27 -9.31 -9.04
C LYS A 23 4.04 -8.16 -10.01
N ILE A 24 5.02 -7.28 -10.09
CA ILE A 24 5.06 -6.22 -11.07
C ILE A 24 5.61 -6.81 -12.37
N ASP A 25 4.88 -6.62 -13.45
CA ASP A 25 5.29 -7.06 -14.79
C ASP A 25 4.82 -6.04 -15.83
N LYS A 26 4.95 -6.36 -17.11
CA LYS A 26 4.55 -5.45 -18.19
C LYS A 26 3.07 -5.07 -18.12
N LYS A 27 2.21 -6.00 -17.68
CA LYS A 27 0.76 -5.74 -17.58
C LYS A 27 0.45 -4.71 -16.51
N SER A 28 1.26 -4.62 -15.46
CA SER A 28 1.08 -3.66 -14.38
C SER A 28 1.08 -2.23 -14.93
N PHE A 29 1.90 -1.96 -15.93
CA PHE A 29 2.05 -0.62 -16.49
C PHE A 29 1.03 -0.29 -17.58
N ASN A 30 0.12 -1.22 -17.88
CA ASN A 30 -1.03 -0.94 -18.73
C ASN A 30 -2.14 -0.21 -17.97
N ASN A 31 -2.04 -0.14 -16.65
CA ASN A 31 -2.95 0.62 -15.80
C ASN A 31 -2.34 1.98 -15.52
N ASP A 32 -2.87 3.03 -16.15
CA ASP A 32 -2.35 4.39 -16.02
C ASP A 32 -2.47 4.96 -14.60
N PHE A 33 -3.31 4.36 -13.77
CA PHE A 33 -3.53 4.81 -12.40
C PHE A 33 -2.55 4.20 -11.41
N LEU A 34 -1.86 3.13 -11.80
CA LEU A 34 -0.96 2.40 -10.91
C LEU A 34 0.32 3.19 -10.65
N LYS A 35 0.66 3.32 -9.38
CA LYS A 35 1.87 3.99 -8.91
C LYS A 35 2.59 3.08 -7.93
N ILE A 36 3.92 3.20 -7.90
CA ILE A 36 4.75 2.41 -6.98
C ILE A 36 5.77 3.34 -6.35
N LEU A 37 5.76 3.38 -5.02
CA LEU A 37 6.76 4.11 -4.24
C LEU A 37 7.71 3.14 -3.57
N ILE A 38 8.96 3.53 -3.51
CA ILE A 38 10.06 2.76 -2.95
C ILE A 38 10.63 3.50 -1.74
N TYR A 39 10.85 2.79 -0.65
CA TYR A 39 11.69 3.27 0.44
C TYR A 39 13.03 2.57 0.34
N GLU A 40 14.09 3.34 0.16
CA GLU A 40 15.43 2.81 -0.08
C GLU A 40 16.45 3.42 0.89
N GLU A 41 17.33 2.56 1.41
CA GLU A 41 18.56 2.95 2.08
C GLU A 41 19.72 2.35 1.27
N VAL A 42 20.44 1.35 1.80
CA VAL A 42 21.41 0.61 0.98
C VAL A 42 20.69 -0.32 0.01
N ASN A 43 19.55 -0.85 0.43
CA ASN A 43 18.70 -1.70 -0.38
C ASN A 43 17.26 -1.18 -0.31
N ILE A 44 16.40 -1.68 -1.18
CA ILE A 44 14.97 -1.38 -1.10
C ILE A 44 14.39 -2.14 0.08
N LEU A 45 13.83 -1.41 1.03
CA LEU A 45 13.30 -1.95 2.27
C LEU A 45 11.80 -1.89 2.38
N GLY A 46 11.16 -1.06 1.57
CA GLY A 46 9.71 -0.93 1.58
C GLY A 46 9.15 -0.57 0.22
N VAL A 47 7.91 -0.98 -0.02
CA VAL A 47 7.21 -0.74 -1.28
C VAL A 47 5.75 -0.41 -0.97
N LEU A 48 5.24 0.61 -1.63
CA LEU A 48 3.82 0.96 -1.59
C LEU A 48 3.29 0.93 -3.01
N VAL A 49 2.37 0.03 -3.29
CA VAL A 49 1.68 -0.07 -4.58
C VAL A 49 0.28 0.47 -4.41
N TYR A 50 -0.06 1.47 -5.20
CA TYR A 50 -1.35 2.14 -5.05
C TYR A 50 -1.86 2.63 -6.40
N GLN A 51 -3.13 2.97 -6.44
CA GLN A 51 -3.76 3.58 -7.59
C GLN A 51 -4.18 5.00 -7.24
N TYR A 52 -3.77 5.94 -8.08
CA TYR A 52 -4.18 7.33 -7.94
C TYR A 52 -5.39 7.57 -8.84
N LEU A 53 -6.54 7.80 -8.22
CA LEU A 53 -7.85 7.89 -8.90
C LEU A 53 -8.42 9.30 -8.75
N TYR A 54 -7.69 10.28 -9.28
CA TYR A 54 -8.03 11.71 -9.29
C TYR A 54 -8.04 12.35 -7.91
N ASP A 55 -9.11 12.15 -7.12
CA ASP A 55 -9.25 12.76 -5.81
C ASP A 55 -9.13 11.76 -4.65
N ARG A 56 -8.75 10.52 -4.96
CA ARG A 56 -8.55 9.48 -3.94
C ARG A 56 -7.45 8.52 -4.34
N ILE A 57 -6.94 7.83 -3.34
CA ILE A 57 -5.95 6.77 -3.54
C ILE A 57 -6.53 5.47 -3.00
N GLU A 58 -6.29 4.41 -3.73
CA GLU A 58 -6.58 3.05 -3.29
C GLU A 58 -5.27 2.30 -3.12
N ILE A 59 -4.99 1.83 -1.90
CA ILE A 59 -3.77 1.08 -1.63
C ILE A 59 -3.99 -0.38 -2.02
N ASP A 60 -3.13 -0.88 -2.90
CA ASP A 60 -3.15 -2.28 -3.28
C ASP A 60 -2.25 -3.11 -2.36
N TYR A 61 -1.02 -2.67 -2.16
CA TYR A 61 -0.05 -3.38 -1.32
C TYR A 61 0.86 -2.40 -0.62
N ILE A 62 1.17 -2.68 0.64
CA ILE A 62 2.25 -2.03 1.35
C ILE A 62 3.05 -3.14 2.05
N ILE A 63 4.33 -3.19 1.81
CA ILE A 63 5.20 -4.22 2.38
C ILE A 63 6.53 -3.63 2.81
N VAL A 64 7.04 -4.09 3.93
CA VAL A 64 8.36 -3.74 4.44
C VAL A 64 9.13 -5.03 4.62
N ASP A 65 10.41 -5.02 4.24
CA ASP A 65 11.31 -6.14 4.46
C ASP A 65 11.19 -6.60 5.93
N LYS A 66 11.02 -7.89 6.14
CA LYS A 66 10.75 -8.45 7.48
C LYS A 66 11.80 -8.09 8.51
N ASP A 67 13.04 -7.88 8.08
CA ASP A 67 14.15 -7.55 8.98
C ASP A 67 14.19 -6.07 9.37
N TYR A 68 13.32 -5.26 8.78
CA TYR A 68 13.29 -3.80 8.95
C TYR A 68 11.93 -3.30 9.41
N ARG A 69 11.05 -4.18 9.88
CA ARG A 69 9.72 -3.80 10.38
C ARG A 69 9.83 -3.09 11.73
N ASN A 70 8.76 -2.37 12.09
CA ASN A 70 8.66 -1.60 13.34
C ASN A 70 9.66 -0.45 13.44
N ARG A 71 10.09 0.08 12.30
CA ARG A 71 10.97 1.25 12.21
C ARG A 71 10.29 2.46 11.58
N GLY A 72 8.99 2.36 11.35
CA GLY A 72 8.22 3.47 10.79
C GLY A 72 8.29 3.61 9.29
N ILE A 73 8.83 2.64 8.55
CA ILE A 73 8.98 2.73 7.10
C ILE A 73 7.62 2.79 6.41
N ALA A 74 6.68 1.92 6.78
CA ALA A 74 5.33 1.93 6.20
C ALA A 74 4.61 3.24 6.49
N THR A 75 4.73 3.77 7.70
CA THR A 75 4.16 5.06 8.07
C THR A 75 4.73 6.19 7.21
N LYS A 76 6.04 6.18 6.97
CA LYS A 76 6.68 7.18 6.11
C LYS A 76 6.17 7.13 4.68
N LEU A 77 5.94 5.93 4.15
CA LEU A 77 5.38 5.76 2.82
C LEU A 77 3.96 6.34 2.74
N LEU A 78 3.13 6.06 3.74
CA LEU A 78 1.78 6.63 3.81
C LEU A 78 1.80 8.15 3.90
N GLU A 79 2.64 8.70 4.76
CA GLU A 79 2.76 10.15 4.92
C GLU A 79 3.23 10.80 3.61
N PHE A 80 4.10 10.13 2.87
CA PHE A 80 4.59 10.65 1.60
C PHE A 80 3.43 10.87 0.62
N ILE A 81 2.54 9.88 0.45
CA ILE A 81 1.42 10.06 -0.47
C ILE A 81 0.43 11.12 0.03
N GLU A 82 0.21 11.21 1.33
CA GLU A 82 -0.66 12.25 1.89
C GLU A 82 -0.11 13.65 1.64
N ASN A 83 1.20 13.81 1.70
CA ASN A 83 1.86 15.12 1.55
C ASN A 83 2.11 15.53 0.10
N ASN A 84 2.12 14.58 -0.82
CA ASN A 84 2.47 14.84 -2.21
C ASN A 84 1.28 14.95 -3.17
N TYR A 85 0.07 14.79 -2.65
CA TYR A 85 -1.16 14.99 -3.42
C TYR A 85 -2.02 16.01 -2.71
N ASN A 86 -2.40 17.08 -3.39
CA ASN A 86 -3.04 18.23 -2.75
C ASN A 86 -4.56 18.11 -2.56
N ASN A 87 -5.22 17.33 -3.38
CA ASN A 87 -6.68 17.33 -3.43
C ASN A 87 -7.29 15.98 -3.08
N LEU A 88 -6.59 15.18 -2.30
CA LEU A 88 -7.13 13.89 -1.89
C LEU A 88 -8.26 14.03 -0.89
N LYS A 89 -9.37 13.38 -1.19
CA LYS A 89 -10.50 13.27 -0.27
C LYS A 89 -10.28 12.13 0.72
N ASN A 90 -9.74 11.02 0.25
CA ASN A 90 -9.52 9.86 1.09
C ASN A 90 -8.52 8.88 0.51
N ILE A 91 -8.11 7.95 1.36
CA ILE A 91 -7.32 6.78 0.98
C ILE A 91 -8.10 5.56 1.45
N THR A 92 -8.29 4.59 0.56
CA THR A 92 -9.01 3.35 0.88
C THR A 92 -8.13 2.14 0.68
N LEU A 93 -8.50 1.05 1.32
CA LEU A 93 -7.84 -0.25 1.16
C LEU A 93 -8.76 -1.38 1.57
N GLU A 94 -8.44 -2.58 1.09
CA GLU A 94 -9.04 -3.81 1.57
C GLU A 94 -7.96 -4.61 2.29
N VAL A 95 -8.31 -5.23 3.40
CA VAL A 95 -7.40 -6.06 4.18
C VAL A 95 -8.12 -7.33 4.61
N ARG A 96 -7.38 -8.45 4.66
CA ARG A 96 -7.95 -9.71 5.15
C ARG A 96 -8.35 -9.57 6.61
N GLU A 97 -9.54 -10.06 6.96
CA GLU A 97 -10.05 -10.02 8.32
C GLU A 97 -9.07 -10.64 9.32
N SER A 98 -8.37 -11.69 8.92
CA SER A 98 -7.42 -12.39 9.77
C SER A 98 -6.09 -11.64 9.97
N ASN A 99 -5.82 -10.62 9.17
CA ASN A 99 -4.56 -9.90 9.24
C ASN A 99 -4.61 -8.82 10.32
N GLU A 100 -4.57 -9.26 11.58
CA GLU A 100 -4.69 -8.38 12.73
C GLU A 100 -3.58 -7.34 12.80
N GLU A 101 -2.37 -7.71 12.41
CA GLU A 101 -1.22 -6.81 12.44
C GLU A 101 -1.42 -5.63 11.49
N ALA A 102 -1.88 -5.91 10.26
CA ALA A 102 -2.15 -4.86 9.28
C ALA A 102 -3.32 -3.97 9.73
N ILE A 103 -4.38 -4.57 10.25
CA ILE A 103 -5.53 -3.80 10.75
C ILE A 103 -5.09 -2.84 11.85
N LYS A 104 -4.31 -3.31 12.83
CA LYS A 104 -3.78 -2.46 13.89
C LYS A 104 -2.92 -1.33 13.34
N PHE A 105 -2.08 -1.63 12.35
CA PHE A 105 -1.24 -0.63 11.70
C PHE A 105 -2.10 0.47 11.07
N TYR A 106 -3.13 0.09 10.32
CA TYR A 106 -3.99 1.08 9.67
C TYR A 106 -4.81 1.88 10.68
N LEU A 107 -5.33 1.24 11.73
CA LEU A 107 -6.04 1.96 12.80
C LEU A 107 -5.12 2.99 13.47
N LYS A 108 -3.88 2.61 13.74
CA LYS A 108 -2.89 3.51 14.33
C LYS A 108 -2.59 4.71 13.42
N ASN A 109 -2.71 4.53 12.13
CA ASN A 109 -2.46 5.59 11.14
C ASN A 109 -3.76 6.30 10.73
N ASN A 110 -4.79 6.24 11.58
CA ASN A 110 -6.03 6.99 11.46
C ASN A 110 -6.98 6.51 10.34
N PHE A 111 -6.82 5.27 9.91
CA PHE A 111 -7.82 4.61 9.11
C PHE A 111 -8.93 4.09 10.01
N LYS A 112 -10.12 3.95 9.45
CA LYS A 112 -11.25 3.35 10.16
C LYS A 112 -11.90 2.29 9.27
N GLU A 113 -12.53 1.31 9.89
CA GLU A 113 -13.29 0.30 9.20
C GLU A 113 -14.62 0.89 8.70
N ILE A 114 -14.95 0.67 7.43
CA ILE A 114 -16.24 1.07 6.87
C ILE A 114 -17.20 -0.13 6.89
N THR A 115 -16.76 -1.26 6.34
CA THR A 115 -17.60 -2.42 6.19
C THR A 115 -16.76 -3.68 6.03
N LYS A 116 -17.40 -4.80 6.31
CA LYS A 116 -16.84 -6.13 6.05
C LYS A 116 -17.39 -6.61 4.71
N ARG A 117 -16.51 -7.00 3.81
CA ARG A 117 -16.89 -7.55 2.51
C ARG A 117 -16.82 -9.07 2.57
N LYS A 118 -17.98 -9.70 2.66
CA LYS A 118 -18.07 -11.16 2.78
C LYS A 118 -17.46 -11.84 1.55
N ASN A 119 -16.56 -12.81 1.81
CA ASN A 119 -15.88 -13.58 0.78
C ASN A 119 -15.11 -12.75 -0.26
N TYR A 120 -14.67 -11.55 0.12
CA TYR A 120 -13.89 -10.67 -0.77
C TYR A 120 -12.63 -11.37 -1.25
N TYR A 121 -11.92 -12.03 -0.33
CA TYR A 121 -10.89 -12.99 -0.66
C TYR A 121 -11.58 -14.35 -0.70
N LYS A 122 -11.26 -15.19 -1.66
CA LYS A 122 -12.00 -16.46 -1.84
C LYS A 122 -12.12 -17.29 -0.58
N ASP A 123 -11.14 -17.22 0.29
CA ASP A 123 -11.02 -18.02 1.51
C ASP A 123 -11.40 -17.28 2.78
N GLU A 124 -11.65 -15.98 2.72
CA GLU A 124 -12.06 -15.20 3.88
C GLU A 124 -12.64 -13.84 3.52
N ASP A 125 -13.22 -13.18 4.50
CA ASP A 125 -13.79 -11.85 4.35
C ASP A 125 -12.69 -10.78 4.28
N GLY A 126 -12.99 -9.69 3.58
CA GLY A 126 -12.17 -8.50 3.55
C GLY A 126 -12.77 -7.39 4.40
N ILE A 127 -11.92 -6.52 4.90
CA ILE A 127 -12.35 -5.33 5.62
C ILE A 127 -11.96 -4.12 4.78
N LEU A 128 -12.96 -3.32 4.42
CA LEU A 128 -12.73 -2.05 3.73
C LEU A 128 -12.43 -0.99 4.77
N MET A 129 -11.28 -0.35 4.64
CA MET A 129 -10.84 0.71 5.52
C MET A 129 -10.64 2.01 4.78
N ILE A 130 -10.84 3.13 5.46
CA ILE A 130 -10.71 4.46 4.87
C ILE A 130 -10.01 5.42 5.83
N LYS A 131 -9.22 6.31 5.25
CA LYS A 131 -8.73 7.49 5.94
C LYS A 131 -9.23 8.71 5.18
N ASN A 132 -10.05 9.52 5.83
CA ASN A 132 -10.55 10.77 5.24
C ASN A 132 -9.51 11.86 5.40
N LEU A 133 -9.21 12.59 4.34
CA LEU A 133 -8.21 13.65 4.30
C LEU A 133 -8.82 15.01 3.97
N GLY A 134 -9.87 15.01 3.16
CA GLY A 134 -10.58 16.23 2.80
C GLY A 134 -11.68 16.55 3.80
N GLU A 135 -12.15 17.77 3.74
CA GLU A 135 -13.29 18.21 4.53
C GLU A 135 -14.62 18.00 3.81
#